data_19b9d3726773db6c042adc4b717f4a57
#
_entry.id   19b9d3726773db6c042adc4b717f4a57
#
_cell.length_a   1.000
_cell.length_b   1.000
_cell.length_c   1.000
_cell.angle_alpha   90.00
_cell.angle_beta   90.00
_cell.angle_gamma   90.00
#
_symmetry.space_group_name_H-M   'P 1'
#
loop_
_entity.id
_entity.type
_entity.pdbx_description
1 polymer ?
#
loop_
_entity_poly.entity_id
_entity_poly.type
_entity_poly.pdbx_seq_one_letter_code
_entity_poly.pdbx_strand_id
1 'polypeptide(L)'
;MRIIKVKNYDEVSVKTANLILGQVNLKPDAVLGLATGGSPVGAYKKIVEAYNNGEVDFSGVTTINLDEYRGIKRNHEQSYWSFMQENLFKHVNVREDHIFIPNGENLNSEEVCREYDKIIETAGGIDMQLLGIGLDGHIGFNEPADHFEKNTHLSLIHISEP
;
A
#
# COMPACT_ATOMS: atom_id res chain seq x y z
N MET A 1 -2.61 19.45 10.32
CA MET A 1 -1.71 18.27 10.31
C MET A 1 -1.50 17.81 11.75
N ARG A 2 -1.59 16.51 12.04
CA ARG A 2 -1.30 15.94 13.36
C ARG A 2 0.07 15.24 13.29
N ILE A 3 0.99 15.60 14.20
CA ILE A 3 2.32 14.99 14.31
C ILE A 3 2.35 14.14 15.58
N ILE A 4 2.72 12.87 15.45
CA ILE A 4 2.89 11.94 16.57
C ILE A 4 4.37 11.56 16.64
N LYS A 5 5.05 12.03 17.69
CA LYS A 5 6.44 11.64 17.96
C LYS A 5 6.46 10.37 18.79
N VAL A 6 7.30 9.44 18.41
CA VAL A 6 7.47 8.13 19.06
C VAL A 6 8.95 7.86 19.32
N LYS A 7 9.27 6.88 20.17
CA LYS A 7 10.65 6.65 20.62
C LYS A 7 11.43 5.74 19.67
N ASN A 8 10.75 4.83 18.98
CA ASN A 8 11.38 3.80 18.17
C ASN A 8 10.43 3.24 17.11
N TYR A 9 10.95 2.33 16.29
CA TYR A 9 10.23 1.69 15.19
C TYR A 9 9.00 0.87 15.67
N ASP A 10 9.09 0.20 16.83
CA ASP A 10 7.96 -0.59 17.34
C ASP A 10 6.79 0.34 17.72
N GLU A 11 7.06 1.46 18.37
CA GLU A 11 6.02 2.45 18.68
C GLU A 11 5.39 3.06 17.40
N VAL A 12 6.18 3.33 16.33
CA VAL A 12 5.65 3.74 15.02
C VAL A 12 4.71 2.68 14.49
N SER A 13 5.17 1.42 14.50
CA SER A 13 4.41 0.28 13.99
C SER A 13 3.07 0.11 14.70
N VAL A 14 3.06 0.18 16.02
CA VAL A 14 1.84 0.11 16.83
C VAL A 14 0.89 1.28 16.52
N LYS A 15 1.42 2.52 16.44
CA LYS A 15 0.57 3.69 16.14
C LYS A 15 -0.03 3.63 14.74
N THR A 16 0.76 3.22 13.75
CA THR A 16 0.30 3.05 12.37
C THR A 16 -0.77 1.96 12.28
N ALA A 17 -0.53 0.79 12.89
CA ALA A 17 -1.50 -0.28 12.94
C ALA A 17 -2.83 0.18 13.57
N ASN A 18 -2.77 0.86 14.72
CA ASN A 18 -3.96 1.35 15.43
C ASN A 18 -4.78 2.33 14.58
N LEU A 19 -4.15 3.17 13.74
CA LEU A 19 -4.86 4.05 12.84
C LEU A 19 -5.60 3.27 11.75
N ILE A 20 -4.94 2.28 11.14
CA ILE A 20 -5.54 1.42 10.11
C ILE A 20 -6.68 0.58 10.71
N LEU A 21 -6.47 -0.07 11.85
CA LEU A 21 -7.47 -0.86 12.55
C LEU A 21 -8.69 0.00 12.94
N GLY A 22 -8.43 1.22 13.41
CA GLY A 22 -9.47 2.19 13.74
C GLY A 22 -10.30 2.57 12.51
N GLN A 23 -9.67 2.77 11.34
CA GLN A 23 -10.35 3.04 10.09
C GLN A 23 -11.25 1.88 9.67
N VAL A 24 -10.74 0.64 9.70
CA VAL A 24 -11.51 -0.56 9.34
C VAL A 24 -12.69 -0.79 10.29
N ASN A 25 -12.48 -0.63 11.59
CA ASN A 25 -13.56 -0.79 12.58
C ASN A 25 -14.65 0.28 12.45
N LEU A 26 -14.30 1.51 12.04
CA LEU A 26 -15.25 2.59 11.79
C LEU A 26 -15.97 2.45 10.43
N LYS A 27 -15.28 1.92 9.43
CA LYS A 27 -15.79 1.69 8.08
C LYS A 27 -15.35 0.29 7.60
N PRO A 28 -16.17 -0.75 7.82
CA PRO A 28 -15.81 -2.14 7.47
C PRO A 28 -15.57 -2.40 5.98
N ASP A 29 -16.08 -1.53 5.11
CA ASP A 29 -15.88 -1.51 3.66
C ASP A 29 -14.84 -0.45 3.23
N ALA A 30 -13.90 -0.11 4.10
CA ALA A 30 -12.88 0.90 3.83
C ALA A 30 -12.00 0.52 2.63
N VAL A 31 -11.62 1.54 1.86
CA VAL A 31 -10.61 1.44 0.81
C VAL A 31 -9.28 1.90 1.40
N LEU A 32 -8.35 0.98 1.56
CA LEU A 32 -7.03 1.24 2.14
C LEU A 32 -5.96 1.32 1.07
N GLY A 33 -5.26 2.43 1.01
CA GLY A 33 -4.02 2.56 0.25
C GLY A 33 -2.84 2.00 1.06
N LEU A 34 -2.11 1.04 0.51
CA LEU A 34 -1.03 0.34 1.19
C LEU A 34 0.32 0.55 0.49
N ALA A 35 1.38 0.50 1.27
CA ALA A 35 2.76 0.67 0.83
C ALA A 35 3.59 -0.60 1.07
N THR A 36 4.67 -0.75 0.33
CA THR A 36 5.66 -1.82 0.48
C THR A 36 6.96 -1.31 1.11
N GLY A 37 7.98 -2.14 1.14
CA GLY A 37 9.28 -1.82 1.74
C GLY A 37 9.39 -2.17 3.22
N GLY A 38 10.52 -1.90 3.83
CA GLY A 38 10.80 -2.30 5.22
C GLY A 38 10.00 -1.54 6.28
N SER A 39 9.64 -0.29 6.01
CA SER A 39 9.00 0.59 7.00
C SER A 39 7.62 0.11 7.47
N PRO A 40 6.68 -0.35 6.60
CA PRO A 40 5.35 -0.78 7.03
C PRO A 40 5.28 -2.19 7.63
N VAL A 41 6.34 -3.01 7.51
CA VAL A 41 6.33 -4.43 7.95
C VAL A 41 5.92 -4.59 9.42
N GLY A 42 6.44 -3.74 10.30
CA GLY A 42 6.08 -3.77 11.71
C GLY A 42 4.59 -3.47 11.95
N ALA A 43 4.02 -2.52 11.19
CA ALA A 43 2.60 -2.22 11.28
C ALA A 43 1.74 -3.40 10.76
N TYR A 44 2.13 -4.04 9.67
CA TYR A 44 1.44 -5.23 9.16
C TYR A 44 1.45 -6.38 10.16
N LYS A 45 2.59 -6.63 10.83
CA LYS A 45 2.65 -7.62 11.91
C LYS A 45 1.64 -7.33 13.04
N LYS A 46 1.53 -6.05 13.44
CA LYS A 46 0.56 -5.65 14.48
C LYS A 46 -0.89 -5.79 14.02
N ILE A 47 -1.17 -5.53 12.74
CA ILE A 47 -2.49 -5.76 12.13
C ILE A 47 -2.84 -7.26 12.14
N VAL A 48 -1.90 -8.12 11.76
CA VAL A 48 -2.08 -9.58 11.78
C VAL A 48 -2.29 -10.08 13.21
N GLU A 49 -1.55 -9.56 14.20
CA GLU A 49 -1.77 -9.87 15.63
C GLU A 49 -3.22 -9.53 16.05
N ALA A 50 -3.70 -8.33 15.72
CA ALA A 50 -5.06 -7.89 16.04
C ALA A 50 -6.14 -8.74 15.33
N TYR A 51 -5.91 -9.11 14.06
CA TYR A 51 -6.80 -10.02 13.33
C TYR A 51 -6.88 -11.40 14.00
N ASN A 52 -5.75 -11.98 14.37
CA ASN A 52 -5.70 -13.27 15.04
C ASN A 52 -6.38 -13.25 16.43
N ASN A 53 -6.42 -12.10 17.09
CA ASN A 53 -7.14 -11.88 18.34
C ASN A 53 -8.65 -11.64 18.14
N GLY A 54 -9.14 -11.57 16.89
CA GLY A 54 -10.55 -11.27 16.58
C GLY A 54 -10.95 -9.81 16.76
N GLU A 55 -9.99 -8.88 16.74
CA GLU A 55 -10.22 -7.45 16.97
C GLU A 55 -10.66 -6.69 15.72
N VAL A 56 -10.51 -7.29 14.52
CA VAL A 56 -10.80 -6.69 13.22
C VAL A 56 -11.19 -7.72 12.18
N ASP A 57 -12.06 -7.32 11.25
CA ASP A 57 -12.50 -8.12 10.09
C ASP A 57 -12.15 -7.36 8.80
N PHE A 58 -11.38 -8.00 7.91
CA PHE A 58 -10.98 -7.45 6.62
C PHE A 58 -11.83 -7.93 5.44
N SER A 59 -12.86 -8.74 5.66
CA SER A 59 -13.66 -9.35 4.58
C SER A 59 -14.37 -8.35 3.67
N GLY A 60 -14.68 -7.15 4.17
CA GLY A 60 -15.27 -6.05 3.40
C GLY A 60 -14.26 -5.04 2.85
N VAL A 61 -13.01 -5.09 3.30
CA VAL A 61 -11.98 -4.11 2.96
C VAL A 61 -11.51 -4.28 1.52
N THR A 62 -11.31 -3.15 0.83
CA THR A 62 -10.60 -3.08 -0.45
C THR A 62 -9.20 -2.51 -0.23
N THR A 63 -8.18 -3.11 -0.85
CA THR A 63 -6.80 -2.63 -0.75
C THR A 63 -6.28 -2.19 -2.10
N ILE A 64 -5.59 -1.05 -2.13
CA ILE A 64 -4.98 -0.44 -3.31
C ILE A 64 -3.51 -0.18 -2.99
N ASN A 65 -2.60 -0.91 -3.61
CA ASN A 65 -1.17 -0.68 -3.42
C ASN A 65 -0.69 0.52 -4.22
N LEU A 66 0.30 1.22 -3.69
CA LEU A 66 0.80 2.46 -4.24
C LEU A 66 1.51 2.26 -5.60
N ASP A 67 2.23 1.16 -5.73
CA ASP A 67 3.14 0.93 -6.86
C ASP A 67 3.42 -0.56 -7.13
N GLU A 68 4.07 -0.84 -8.27
CA GLU A 68 4.65 -2.12 -8.65
C GLU A 68 5.75 -1.88 -9.70
N TYR A 69 6.70 -2.79 -9.79
CA TYR A 69 7.74 -2.76 -10.82
C TYR A 69 7.22 -3.13 -12.19
N ARG A 70 7.54 -2.30 -13.19
CA ARG A 70 7.25 -2.58 -14.59
C ARG A 70 8.12 -3.73 -15.12
N GLY A 71 7.50 -4.72 -15.77
CA GLY A 71 8.17 -5.90 -16.31
C GLY A 71 8.27 -7.07 -15.33
N ILE A 72 7.78 -6.92 -14.10
CA ILE A 72 7.81 -8.00 -13.12
C ILE A 72 6.57 -8.89 -13.24
N LYS A 73 6.76 -10.20 -13.09
CA LYS A 73 5.64 -11.14 -13.00
C LYS A 73 5.00 -11.05 -11.61
N ARG A 74 3.66 -11.14 -11.57
CA ARG A 74 2.90 -11.08 -10.31
C ARG A 74 3.42 -12.03 -9.24
N ASN A 75 3.77 -13.26 -9.61
CA ASN A 75 4.26 -14.30 -8.70
C ASN A 75 5.78 -14.32 -8.51
N HIS A 76 6.50 -13.32 -9.02
CA HIS A 76 7.94 -13.20 -8.79
C HIS A 76 8.20 -12.89 -7.32
N GLU A 77 9.25 -13.47 -6.73
CA GLU A 77 9.57 -13.30 -5.29
C GLU A 77 9.78 -11.83 -4.87
N GLN A 78 10.25 -11.00 -5.79
CA GLN A 78 10.49 -9.56 -5.57
C GLN A 78 9.31 -8.67 -6.00
N SER A 79 8.20 -9.23 -6.47
CA SER A 79 7.01 -8.43 -6.77
C SER A 79 6.38 -7.88 -5.49
N TYR A 80 5.73 -6.74 -5.59
CA TYR A 80 5.00 -6.20 -4.45
C TYR A 80 3.74 -7.01 -4.13
N TRP A 81 3.20 -7.74 -5.11
CA TRP A 81 2.21 -8.77 -4.82
C TRP A 81 2.75 -9.82 -3.85
N SER A 82 3.91 -10.43 -4.15
CA SER A 82 4.53 -11.44 -3.27
C SER A 82 4.87 -10.86 -1.90
N PHE A 83 5.42 -9.64 -1.87
CA PHE A 83 5.69 -8.93 -0.63
C PHE A 83 4.44 -8.77 0.24
N MET A 84 3.33 -8.32 -0.34
CA MET A 84 2.08 -8.10 0.39
C MET A 84 1.43 -9.40 0.85
N GLN A 85 1.52 -10.46 0.03
CA GLN A 85 1.10 -11.81 0.45
C GLN A 85 1.85 -12.25 1.70
N GLU A 86 3.19 -12.15 1.70
CA GLU A 86 4.03 -12.59 2.81
C GLU A 86 3.82 -11.77 4.09
N ASN A 87 3.55 -10.49 3.98
CA ASN A 87 3.52 -9.60 5.15
C ASN A 87 2.11 -9.29 5.67
N LEU A 88 1.05 -9.46 4.84
CA LEU A 88 -0.32 -9.11 5.24
C LEU A 88 -1.37 -10.06 4.67
N PHE A 89 -1.54 -10.15 3.33
CA PHE A 89 -2.77 -10.65 2.73
C PHE A 89 -3.07 -12.11 3.06
N LYS A 90 -2.06 -13.01 3.08
CA LYS A 90 -2.25 -14.42 3.45
C LYS A 90 -2.58 -14.64 4.94
N HIS A 91 -2.46 -13.61 5.76
CA HIS A 91 -2.62 -13.70 7.21
C HIS A 91 -3.94 -13.09 7.71
N VAL A 92 -4.71 -12.43 6.83
CA VAL A 92 -5.99 -11.81 7.14
C VAL A 92 -7.03 -12.27 6.11
N ASN A 93 -8.33 -12.01 6.37
CA ASN A 93 -9.42 -12.49 5.51
C ASN A 93 -9.84 -11.49 4.43
N VAL A 94 -8.93 -10.63 3.96
CA VAL A 94 -9.22 -9.77 2.80
C VAL A 94 -9.49 -10.64 1.56
N ARG A 95 -10.53 -10.31 0.79
CA ARG A 95 -10.91 -11.07 -0.40
C ARG A 95 -9.92 -10.79 -1.53
N GLU A 96 -9.52 -11.81 -2.29
CA GLU A 96 -8.54 -11.65 -3.38
C GLU A 96 -9.05 -10.70 -4.48
N ASP A 97 -10.34 -10.70 -4.77
CA ASP A 97 -10.98 -9.79 -5.74
C ASP A 97 -11.10 -8.34 -5.25
N HIS A 98 -10.74 -8.08 -3.99
CA HIS A 98 -10.63 -6.75 -3.39
C HIS A 98 -9.18 -6.27 -3.22
N ILE A 99 -8.20 -7.00 -3.76
CA ILE A 99 -6.78 -6.63 -3.70
C ILE A 99 -6.33 -6.10 -5.05
N PHE A 100 -5.93 -4.84 -5.10
CA PHE A 100 -5.45 -4.20 -6.31
C PHE A 100 -3.99 -3.75 -6.16
N ILE A 101 -3.17 -4.17 -7.12
CA ILE A 101 -1.76 -3.79 -7.30
C ILE A 101 -1.58 -3.50 -8.79
N PRO A 102 -0.80 -2.48 -9.21
CA PRO A 102 -0.59 -2.20 -10.62
C PRO A 102 -0.06 -3.43 -11.38
N ASN A 103 -0.52 -3.62 -12.62
CA ASN A 103 -0.12 -4.77 -13.42
C ASN A 103 1.30 -4.59 -13.98
N GLY A 104 2.30 -5.10 -13.27
CA GLY A 104 3.70 -5.06 -13.71
C GLY A 104 4.00 -5.87 -14.97
N GLU A 105 3.18 -6.85 -15.33
CA GLU A 105 3.40 -7.70 -16.51
C GLU A 105 3.04 -7.01 -17.84
N ASN A 106 2.11 -6.05 -17.80
CA ASN A 106 1.75 -5.27 -18.99
C ASN A 106 2.76 -4.13 -19.21
N LEU A 107 3.50 -4.20 -20.31
CA LEU A 107 4.52 -3.22 -20.66
C LEU A 107 3.95 -1.91 -21.25
N ASN A 108 2.64 -1.85 -21.54
CA ASN A 108 1.96 -0.62 -21.94
C ASN A 108 1.62 0.22 -20.69
N SER A 109 2.57 1.03 -20.24
CA SER A 109 2.43 1.82 -19.00
C SER A 109 1.24 2.78 -19.04
N GLU A 110 0.90 3.37 -20.19
CA GLU A 110 -0.25 4.28 -20.32
C GLU A 110 -1.58 3.55 -20.07
N GLU A 111 -1.70 2.34 -20.58
CA GLU A 111 -2.86 1.49 -20.37
C GLU A 111 -2.98 1.10 -18.89
N VAL A 112 -1.88 0.58 -18.29
CA VAL A 112 -1.84 0.19 -16.87
C VAL A 112 -2.24 1.36 -15.98
N CYS A 113 -1.66 2.54 -16.19
CA CYS A 113 -1.96 3.73 -15.40
C CYS A 113 -3.43 4.11 -15.49
N ARG A 114 -3.98 4.17 -16.72
CA ARG A 114 -5.39 4.50 -16.93
C ARG A 114 -6.34 3.49 -16.30
N GLU A 115 -6.02 2.19 -16.41
CA GLU A 115 -6.83 1.12 -15.80
C GLU A 115 -6.77 1.20 -14.28
N TYR A 116 -5.60 1.50 -13.72
CA TYR A 116 -5.42 1.61 -12.28
C TYR A 116 -6.15 2.82 -11.70
N ASP A 117 -6.10 3.98 -12.36
CA ASP A 117 -6.89 5.16 -11.98
C ASP A 117 -8.39 4.84 -11.99
N LYS A 118 -8.87 4.09 -13.00
CA LYS A 118 -10.26 3.66 -13.06
C LYS A 118 -10.65 2.71 -11.91
N ILE A 119 -9.74 1.84 -11.48
CA ILE A 119 -9.96 0.99 -10.28
C ILE A 119 -10.15 1.87 -9.05
N ILE A 120 -9.30 2.88 -8.84
CA ILE A 120 -9.40 3.82 -7.72
C ILE A 120 -10.73 4.59 -7.75
N GLU A 121 -11.13 5.09 -8.92
CA GLU A 121 -12.42 5.78 -9.10
C GLU A 121 -13.61 4.86 -8.81
N THR A 122 -13.57 3.63 -9.32
CA THR A 122 -14.65 2.64 -9.14
C THR A 122 -14.79 2.23 -7.67
N ALA A 123 -13.68 2.17 -6.93
CA ALA A 123 -13.67 1.93 -5.50
C ALA A 123 -14.22 3.11 -4.67
N GLY A 124 -14.48 4.26 -5.31
CA GLY A 124 -14.94 5.48 -4.62
C GLY A 124 -13.83 6.33 -4.02
N GLY A 125 -12.58 6.07 -4.41
CA GLY A 125 -11.38 6.69 -3.86
C GLY A 125 -10.82 5.95 -2.65
N ILE A 126 -9.72 6.45 -2.11
CA ILE A 126 -9.00 5.84 -0.98
C ILE A 126 -9.41 6.56 0.31
N ASP A 127 -9.93 5.82 1.30
CA ASP A 127 -10.32 6.36 2.60
C ASP A 127 -9.12 6.70 3.48
N MET A 128 -8.09 5.85 3.45
CA MET A 128 -6.84 6.06 4.18
C MET A 128 -5.66 5.52 3.38
N GLN A 129 -4.63 6.34 3.19
CA GLN A 129 -3.39 5.97 2.50
C GLN A 129 -2.23 5.86 3.48
N LEU A 130 -1.58 4.69 3.54
CA LEU A 130 -0.29 4.52 4.20
C LEU A 130 0.82 4.96 3.25
N LEU A 131 1.68 5.86 3.71
CA LEU A 131 2.82 6.36 2.95
C LEU A 131 4.09 6.32 3.81
N GLY A 132 5.19 5.94 3.19
CA GLY A 132 6.53 6.19 3.70
C GLY A 132 7.09 7.50 3.14
N ILE A 133 8.16 7.99 3.73
CA ILE A 133 8.96 9.09 3.19
C ILE A 133 10.43 8.65 3.12
N GLY A 134 11.04 8.79 1.96
CA GLY A 134 12.46 8.50 1.76
C GLY A 134 13.38 9.54 2.40
N LEU A 135 14.68 9.24 2.46
CA LEU A 135 15.69 10.15 3.04
C LEU A 135 15.85 11.46 2.24
N ASP A 136 15.59 11.40 0.94
CA ASP A 136 15.57 12.54 0.00
C ASP A 136 14.20 13.23 -0.09
N GLY A 137 13.20 12.71 0.63
CA GLY A 137 11.85 13.24 0.67
C GLY A 137 10.88 12.63 -0.35
N HIS A 138 11.28 11.59 -1.11
CA HIS A 138 10.36 10.91 -2.01
C HIS A 138 9.22 10.21 -1.25
N ILE A 139 8.04 10.14 -1.87
CA ILE A 139 6.86 9.42 -1.39
C ILE A 139 6.41 8.48 -2.49
N GLY A 140 6.31 7.19 -2.19
CA GLY A 140 6.16 6.15 -3.20
C GLY A 140 7.35 6.17 -4.15
N PHE A 141 7.10 6.11 -5.44
CA PHE A 141 8.13 6.31 -6.46
C PHE A 141 8.15 7.74 -7.05
N ASN A 142 7.61 8.73 -6.30
CA ASN A 142 7.64 10.13 -6.70
C ASN A 142 8.89 10.83 -6.15
N GLU A 143 9.75 11.28 -7.04
CA GLU A 143 10.88 12.13 -6.69
C GLU A 143 10.42 13.55 -6.31
N PRO A 144 11.19 14.25 -5.47
CA PRO A 144 10.98 15.69 -5.25
C PRO A 144 11.00 16.45 -6.58
N ALA A 145 9.91 17.16 -6.88
CA ALA A 145 9.74 17.92 -8.11
C ALA A 145 8.96 19.21 -7.85
N ASP A 146 8.96 20.12 -8.83
CA ASP A 146 8.22 21.39 -8.77
C ASP A 146 6.70 21.21 -8.90
N HIS A 147 6.26 20.02 -9.26
CA HIS A 147 4.84 19.66 -9.43
C HIS A 147 4.56 18.26 -8.90
N PHE A 148 3.29 17.99 -8.64
CA PHE A 148 2.82 16.65 -8.27
C PHE A 148 2.11 16.00 -9.45
N GLU A 149 2.51 14.77 -9.77
CA GLU A 149 1.69 13.92 -10.63
C GLU A 149 0.42 13.51 -9.87
N LYS A 150 -0.73 13.80 -10.49
CA LYS A 150 -2.03 13.58 -9.83
C LYS A 150 -2.54 12.16 -10.01
N ASN A 151 -2.17 11.53 -11.12
CA ASN A 151 -2.66 10.23 -11.54
C ASN A 151 -1.56 9.18 -11.45
N THR A 152 -1.93 7.93 -11.58
CA THR A 152 -0.97 6.84 -11.74
C THR A 152 -0.07 7.10 -12.94
N HIS A 153 1.22 6.95 -12.78
CA HIS A 153 2.22 7.25 -13.82
C HIS A 153 3.43 6.33 -13.72
N LEU A 154 4.20 6.28 -14.80
CA LEU A 154 5.48 5.59 -14.83
C LEU A 154 6.55 6.46 -14.17
N SER A 155 7.10 5.99 -13.07
CA SER A 155 8.27 6.60 -12.43
C SER A 155 9.57 5.96 -12.90
N LEU A 156 10.63 6.74 -12.98
CA LEU A 156 11.99 6.31 -13.33
C LEU A 156 12.96 6.35 -12.15
N ILE A 157 12.47 6.58 -10.92
CA ILE A 157 13.28 6.81 -9.72
C ILE A 157 14.30 5.69 -9.45
N HIS A 158 13.99 4.45 -9.81
CA HIS A 158 14.88 3.30 -9.59
C HIS A 158 15.63 2.83 -10.84
N ILE A 159 15.57 3.57 -11.95
CA ILE A 159 16.35 3.22 -13.17
C ILE A 159 17.79 3.67 -13.05
N SER A 160 18.09 4.66 -12.24
CA SER A 160 19.42 5.27 -12.10
C SER A 160 20.28 4.67 -10.98
N GLU A 161 19.80 3.70 -10.24
CA GLU A 161 20.59 2.99 -9.24
C GLU A 161 21.30 1.79 -9.87
N PRO A 162 22.66 1.72 -9.77
CA PRO A 162 23.43 0.60 -10.28
C PRO A 162 23.30 -0.67 -9.43
#